data_9a5c4d09826158b528fe236d584e049c
#
_entry.id   9a5c4d09826158b528fe236d584e049c
#
_cell.length_a   1.000
_cell.length_b   1.000
_cell.length_c   1.000
_cell.angle_alpha   90.00
_cell.angle_beta   90.00
_cell.angle_gamma   90.00
#
_symmetry.space_group_name_H-M   'P 1'
#
loop_
_entity.id
_entity.type
_entity.pdbx_description
1 polymer ?
#
loop_
_entity_poly.entity_id
_entity_poly.type
_entity_poly.pdbx_seq_one_letter_code
_entity_poly.pdbx_strand_id
1 'polypeptide(L)'
;MKTAITITTVNRPTVIESYIENIEKYAHKNVEIIVIGDKKTPSGVGDYCANISRESSITVKYLDVDFQKNYLKKFPDLEKYLPYNSFSRRNIGDLFAYEEGYDVIIRVDDDNYPTEDDFIRMHGIVGKDIKTTVLKSENGWYNVCEELIDEENIPF
;
A
#
# COMPACT_ATOMS: atom_id res chain seq x y z
N MET A 1 -12.59 -10.26 -5.97
CA MET A 1 -12.08 -8.90 -5.81
C MET A 1 -10.57 -9.00 -5.87
N LYS A 2 -9.95 -8.29 -6.81
CA LYS A 2 -8.49 -8.24 -6.99
C LYS A 2 -7.94 -7.07 -6.19
N THR A 3 -7.00 -7.31 -5.29
CA THR A 3 -6.49 -6.32 -4.35
C THR A 3 -5.00 -6.09 -4.58
N ALA A 4 -4.59 -4.82 -4.61
CA ALA A 4 -3.19 -4.43 -4.59
C ALA A 4 -2.83 -3.80 -3.25
N ILE A 5 -1.69 -4.21 -2.66
CA ILE A 5 -1.02 -3.45 -1.61
C ILE A 5 0.10 -2.66 -2.28
N THR A 6 0.04 -1.33 -2.23
CA THR A 6 1.06 -0.46 -2.82
C THR A 6 2.00 0.07 -1.73
N ILE A 7 3.31 -0.13 -1.92
CA ILE A 7 4.36 0.24 -0.96
C ILE A 7 5.37 1.15 -1.66
N THR A 8 5.55 2.36 -1.18
CA THR A 8 6.60 3.27 -1.68
C THR A 8 7.81 3.19 -0.76
N THR A 9 9.00 3.01 -1.32
CA THR A 9 10.20 2.86 -0.50
C THR A 9 11.45 3.53 -1.10
N VAL A 10 12.30 3.99 -0.22
CA VAL A 10 13.71 4.36 -0.50
C VAL A 10 14.68 3.41 0.18
N ASN A 11 14.18 2.35 0.83
CA ASN A 11 14.91 1.35 1.57
C ASN A 11 14.65 -0.06 0.99
N ARG A 12 15.19 -1.09 1.63
CA ARG A 12 14.73 -2.47 1.41
C ARG A 12 13.44 -2.69 2.21
N PRO A 13 12.28 -2.92 1.54
CA PRO A 13 10.98 -2.95 2.21
C PRO A 13 10.71 -4.32 2.86
N THR A 14 11.33 -4.61 4.01
CA THR A 14 11.18 -5.89 4.72
C THR A 14 9.77 -6.14 5.21
N VAL A 15 8.96 -5.10 5.33
CA VAL A 15 7.53 -5.19 5.68
C VAL A 15 6.72 -6.11 4.75
N ILE A 16 7.19 -6.33 3.51
CA ILE A 16 6.55 -7.23 2.54
C ILE A 16 6.36 -8.64 3.12
N GLU A 17 7.37 -9.15 3.84
CA GLU A 17 7.32 -10.48 4.44
C GLU A 17 6.14 -10.61 5.42
N SER A 18 5.93 -9.60 6.26
CA SER A 18 4.80 -9.58 7.21
C SER A 18 3.43 -9.51 6.52
N TYR A 19 3.32 -8.77 5.41
CA TYR A 19 2.08 -8.78 4.62
C TYR A 19 1.82 -10.13 3.98
N ILE A 20 2.85 -10.78 3.45
CA ILE A 20 2.73 -12.13 2.86
C ILE A 20 2.28 -13.13 3.93
N GLU A 21 2.92 -13.13 5.10
CA GLU A 21 2.52 -13.98 6.23
C GLU A 21 1.06 -13.76 6.61
N ASN A 22 0.60 -12.51 6.69
CA ASN A 22 -0.80 -12.19 6.97
C ASN A 22 -1.74 -12.71 5.88
N ILE A 23 -1.42 -12.46 4.60
CA ILE A 23 -2.23 -12.90 3.46
C ILE A 23 -2.36 -14.43 3.43
N GLU A 24 -1.24 -15.15 3.66
CA GLU A 24 -1.20 -16.61 3.66
C GLU A 24 -1.90 -17.20 4.88
N LYS A 25 -1.70 -16.62 6.07
CA LYS A 25 -2.40 -17.01 7.32
C LYS A 25 -3.91 -17.02 7.15
N TYR A 26 -4.46 -16.04 6.45
CA TYR A 26 -5.90 -15.92 6.22
C TYR A 26 -6.37 -16.47 4.86
N ALA A 27 -5.47 -17.12 4.13
CA ALA A 27 -5.74 -17.78 2.84
C ALA A 27 -6.38 -16.86 1.79
N HIS A 28 -6.01 -15.58 1.76
CA HIS A 28 -6.47 -14.67 0.73
C HIS A 28 -5.88 -15.02 -0.63
N LYS A 29 -6.74 -14.96 -1.65
CA LYS A 29 -6.37 -15.13 -3.05
C LYS A 29 -6.58 -13.81 -3.80
N ASN A 30 -5.91 -13.64 -4.92
CA ASN A 30 -6.00 -12.43 -5.74
C ASN A 30 -5.52 -11.15 -5.03
N VAL A 31 -4.52 -11.28 -4.16
CA VAL A 31 -3.79 -10.16 -3.57
C VAL A 31 -2.40 -10.13 -4.17
N GLU A 32 -1.95 -8.98 -4.60
CA GLU A 32 -0.60 -8.75 -5.11
C GLU A 32 0.02 -7.53 -4.39
N ILE A 33 1.34 -7.53 -4.27
CA ILE A 33 2.08 -6.42 -3.67
C ILE A 33 2.81 -5.68 -4.79
N ILE A 34 2.67 -4.34 -4.82
CA ILE A 34 3.32 -3.47 -5.79
C ILE A 34 4.26 -2.54 -5.04
N VAL A 35 5.54 -2.71 -5.26
CA VAL A 35 6.59 -1.90 -4.63
C VAL A 35 7.05 -0.82 -5.59
N ILE A 36 7.01 0.42 -5.17
CA ILE A 36 7.42 1.57 -5.94
C ILE A 36 8.78 2.05 -5.40
N GLY A 37 9.84 1.78 -6.15
CA GLY A 37 11.16 2.27 -5.83
C GLY A 37 11.37 3.74 -6.19
N ASP A 38 12.48 4.31 -5.71
CA ASP A 38 12.88 5.66 -6.07
C ASP A 38 14.42 5.69 -6.30
N LYS A 39 14.98 6.83 -6.66
CA LYS A 39 16.42 6.99 -6.96
C LYS A 39 17.34 6.58 -5.80
N LYS A 40 16.86 6.70 -4.56
CA LYS A 40 17.60 6.30 -3.35
C LYS A 40 17.42 4.82 -2.99
N THR A 41 16.47 4.14 -3.61
CA THR A 41 16.24 2.72 -3.33
C THR A 41 17.46 1.89 -3.71
N PRO A 42 17.95 1.02 -2.82
CA PRO A 42 19.12 0.18 -3.08
C PRO A 42 18.95 -0.72 -4.32
N SER A 43 20.02 -0.92 -5.08
CA SER A 43 20.00 -1.68 -6.34
C SER A 43 19.54 -3.13 -6.20
N GLY A 44 19.70 -3.75 -5.04
CA GLY A 44 19.29 -5.16 -4.81
C GLY A 44 17.80 -5.34 -4.49
N VAL A 45 16.99 -4.27 -4.43
CA VAL A 45 15.56 -4.38 -4.06
C VAL A 45 14.75 -5.11 -5.12
N GLY A 46 15.07 -4.96 -6.40
CA GLY A 46 14.43 -5.72 -7.48
C GLY A 46 14.60 -7.22 -7.32
N ASP A 47 15.84 -7.68 -7.07
CA ASP A 47 16.14 -9.08 -6.82
C ASP A 47 15.47 -9.60 -5.54
N TYR A 48 15.44 -8.79 -4.49
CA TYR A 48 14.74 -9.10 -3.25
C TYR A 48 13.24 -9.34 -3.49
N CYS A 49 12.55 -8.43 -4.16
CA CYS A 49 11.13 -8.59 -4.51
C CYS A 49 10.88 -9.83 -5.38
N ALA A 50 11.75 -10.06 -6.38
CA ALA A 50 11.64 -11.22 -7.26
C ALA A 50 11.86 -12.54 -6.52
N ASN A 51 12.77 -12.58 -5.53
CA ASN A 51 13.01 -13.75 -4.70
C ASN A 51 11.80 -14.07 -3.82
N ILE A 52 11.30 -13.08 -3.09
CA ILE A 52 10.10 -13.23 -2.25
C ILE A 52 8.90 -13.70 -3.08
N SER A 53 8.69 -13.10 -4.27
CA SER A 53 7.60 -13.51 -5.16
C SER A 53 7.72 -14.95 -5.65
N ARG A 54 8.93 -15.52 -5.73
CA ARG A 54 9.15 -16.93 -6.09
C ARG A 54 9.02 -17.89 -4.91
N GLU A 55 9.33 -17.43 -3.71
CA GLU A 55 9.32 -18.22 -2.49
C GLU A 55 7.95 -18.25 -1.80
N SER A 56 7.06 -17.32 -2.14
CA SER A 56 5.70 -17.22 -1.59
C SER A 56 4.63 -17.50 -2.65
N SER A 57 3.39 -17.61 -2.19
CA SER A 57 2.21 -17.71 -3.07
C SER A 57 1.76 -16.35 -3.64
N ILE A 58 2.43 -15.25 -3.26
CA ILE A 58 2.01 -13.88 -3.53
C ILE A 58 2.91 -13.24 -4.59
N THR A 59 2.30 -12.67 -5.61
CA THR A 59 3.02 -11.89 -6.63
C THR A 59 3.49 -10.57 -6.04
N VAL A 60 4.80 -10.31 -6.11
CA VAL A 60 5.42 -9.04 -5.74
C VAL A 60 5.99 -8.38 -6.98
N LYS A 61 5.43 -7.25 -7.40
CA LYS A 61 5.88 -6.45 -8.54
C LYS A 61 6.74 -5.30 -8.04
N TYR A 62 7.91 -5.13 -8.65
CA TYR A 62 8.79 -4.00 -8.34
C TYR A 62 8.81 -3.02 -9.52
N LEU A 63 8.35 -1.80 -9.28
CA LEU A 63 8.37 -0.71 -10.23
C LEU A 63 9.62 0.15 -9.95
N ASP A 64 10.72 -0.20 -10.62
CA ASP A 64 11.95 0.59 -10.54
C ASP A 64 11.83 1.92 -11.29
N VAL A 65 12.85 2.77 -11.15
CA VAL A 65 12.86 4.13 -11.76
C VAL A 65 12.77 4.06 -13.28
N ASP A 66 13.37 3.06 -13.92
CA ASP A 66 13.38 2.97 -15.37
C ASP A 66 12.04 2.45 -15.90
N PHE A 67 11.43 1.49 -15.22
CA PHE A 67 10.04 1.11 -15.48
C PHE A 67 9.11 2.32 -15.35
N GLN A 68 9.21 3.08 -14.24
CA GLN A 68 8.37 4.25 -13.99
C GLN A 68 8.52 5.31 -15.07
N LYS A 69 9.74 5.63 -15.50
CA LYS A 69 9.97 6.56 -16.61
C LYS A 69 9.30 6.09 -17.91
N ASN A 70 9.44 4.80 -18.23
CA ASN A 70 8.83 4.25 -19.44
C ASN A 70 7.30 4.26 -19.35
N TYR A 71 6.76 3.90 -18.22
CA TYR A 71 5.33 3.90 -17.95
C TYR A 71 4.72 5.31 -18.05
N LEU A 72 5.39 6.30 -17.45
CA LEU A 72 4.92 7.69 -17.42
C LEU A 72 5.00 8.40 -18.78
N LYS A 73 5.64 7.85 -19.81
CA LYS A 73 5.57 8.40 -21.17
C LYS A 73 4.13 8.54 -21.69
N LYS A 74 3.21 7.72 -21.15
CA LYS A 74 1.78 7.83 -21.41
C LYS A 74 1.14 9.09 -20.79
N PHE A 75 1.80 9.65 -19.76
CA PHE A 75 1.30 10.73 -18.90
C PHE A 75 2.36 11.82 -18.72
N PRO A 76 2.73 12.57 -19.79
CA PRO A 76 3.88 13.48 -19.75
C PRO A 76 3.73 14.61 -18.72
N ASP A 77 2.51 15.08 -18.48
CA ASP A 77 2.27 16.09 -17.45
C ASP A 77 2.50 15.53 -16.05
N LEU A 78 2.10 14.28 -15.79
CA LEU A 78 2.32 13.62 -14.51
C LEU A 78 3.82 13.40 -14.27
N GLU A 79 4.56 12.96 -15.29
CA GLU A 79 6.02 12.79 -15.20
C GLU A 79 6.71 14.10 -14.81
N LYS A 80 6.29 15.20 -15.40
CA LYS A 80 6.84 16.54 -15.16
C LYS A 80 6.67 17.00 -13.70
N TYR A 81 5.53 16.67 -13.06
CA TYR A 81 5.18 17.19 -11.74
C TYR A 81 5.44 16.22 -10.59
N LEU A 82 5.81 14.96 -10.85
CA LEU A 82 6.13 13.98 -9.81
C LEU A 82 7.62 14.02 -9.43
N PRO A 83 7.99 14.63 -8.28
CA PRO A 83 9.38 14.69 -7.87
C PRO A 83 9.90 13.30 -7.48
N TYR A 84 11.21 13.09 -7.67
CA TYR A 84 11.91 11.94 -7.11
C TYR A 84 12.22 12.13 -5.63
N ASN A 85 12.49 11.02 -4.94
CA ASN A 85 12.73 10.96 -3.50
C ASN A 85 11.59 11.62 -2.70
N SER A 86 10.37 11.32 -3.12
CA SER A 86 9.15 11.89 -2.57
C SER A 86 8.08 10.81 -2.40
N PHE A 87 7.34 10.88 -1.29
CA PHE A 87 6.16 10.03 -1.08
C PHE A 87 5.12 10.15 -2.20
N SER A 88 5.12 11.26 -2.96
CA SER A 88 4.23 11.45 -4.11
C SER A 88 4.42 10.39 -5.22
N ARG A 89 5.56 9.70 -5.24
CA ARG A 89 5.81 8.59 -6.19
C ARG A 89 4.81 7.43 -5.99
N ARG A 90 4.18 7.32 -4.82
CA ARG A 90 3.10 6.33 -4.59
C ARG A 90 1.97 6.43 -5.62
N ASN A 91 1.67 7.63 -6.11
CA ASN A 91 0.64 7.84 -7.11
C ASN A 91 0.89 7.06 -8.42
N ILE A 92 2.15 6.72 -8.73
CA ILE A 92 2.47 5.86 -9.88
C ILE A 92 2.01 4.43 -9.62
N GLY A 93 2.21 3.93 -8.41
CA GLY A 93 1.73 2.60 -8.02
C GLY A 93 0.21 2.49 -8.07
N ASP A 94 -0.49 3.53 -7.62
CA ASP A 94 -1.95 3.57 -7.64
C ASP A 94 -2.50 3.64 -9.07
N LEU A 95 -1.90 4.48 -9.92
CA LEU A 95 -2.28 4.59 -11.32
C LEU A 95 -2.02 3.27 -12.06
N PHE A 96 -0.87 2.65 -11.80
CA PHE A 96 -0.53 1.33 -12.36
C PHE A 96 -1.55 0.27 -11.90
N ALA A 97 -1.87 0.22 -10.60
CA ALA A 97 -2.85 -0.72 -10.07
C ALA A 97 -4.25 -0.48 -10.67
N TYR A 98 -4.65 0.77 -10.83
CA TYR A 98 -5.91 1.13 -11.48
C TYR A 98 -5.97 0.64 -12.94
N GLU A 99 -4.93 0.89 -13.76
CA GLU A 99 -4.87 0.43 -15.15
C GLU A 99 -4.82 -1.11 -15.26
N GLU A 100 -4.20 -1.79 -14.30
CA GLU A 100 -4.15 -3.26 -14.22
C GLU A 100 -5.46 -3.90 -13.71
N GLY A 101 -6.48 -3.07 -13.41
CA GLY A 101 -7.82 -3.51 -13.05
C GLY A 101 -7.93 -4.10 -11.64
N TYR A 102 -7.21 -3.54 -10.67
CA TYR A 102 -7.43 -3.90 -9.28
C TYR A 102 -8.69 -3.21 -8.75
N ASP A 103 -9.51 -3.98 -8.05
CA ASP A 103 -10.76 -3.50 -7.45
C ASP A 103 -10.52 -2.68 -6.19
N VAL A 104 -9.49 -3.02 -5.44
CA VAL A 104 -9.08 -2.35 -4.19
C VAL A 104 -7.59 -2.09 -4.20
N ILE A 105 -7.21 -0.87 -3.82
CA ILE A 105 -5.82 -0.46 -3.64
C ILE A 105 -5.63 -0.07 -2.18
N ILE A 106 -4.75 -0.78 -1.48
CA ILE A 106 -4.38 -0.51 -0.09
C ILE A 106 -3.00 0.12 -0.10
N ARG A 107 -2.90 1.36 0.35
CA ARG A 107 -1.62 2.07 0.46
C ARG A 107 -1.02 1.87 1.83
N VAL A 108 0.26 1.51 1.87
CA VAL A 108 1.03 1.42 3.11
C VAL A 108 2.42 2.02 2.92
N ASP A 109 3.04 2.44 3.99
CA ASP A 109 4.44 2.86 3.99
C ASP A 109 5.35 1.66 4.31
N ASP A 110 6.65 1.76 4.00
CA ASP A 110 7.61 0.67 4.13
C ASP A 110 8.00 0.33 5.59
N ASP A 111 7.42 1.04 6.55
CA ASP A 111 7.53 0.85 7.98
C ASP A 111 6.19 0.53 8.67
N ASN A 112 5.09 0.43 7.93
CA ASN A 112 3.77 0.10 8.45
C ASN A 112 3.54 -1.42 8.38
N TYR A 113 3.55 -2.08 9.53
CA TYR A 113 3.31 -3.51 9.63
C TYR A 113 1.82 -3.84 9.80
N PRO A 114 1.32 -4.93 9.17
CA PRO A 114 -0.04 -5.37 9.42
C PRO A 114 -0.19 -5.80 10.88
N THR A 115 -1.38 -5.59 11.44
CA THR A 115 -1.74 -6.17 12.74
C THR A 115 -1.89 -7.69 12.63
N GLU A 116 -2.02 -8.38 13.76
CA GLU A 116 -2.27 -9.83 13.78
C GLU A 116 -3.62 -10.24 13.20
N ASP A 117 -4.54 -9.29 13.05
CA ASP A 117 -5.85 -9.47 12.45
C ASP A 117 -5.79 -9.64 10.93
N ASP A 118 -6.89 -10.07 10.36
CA ASP A 118 -7.07 -10.23 8.91
C ASP A 118 -7.07 -8.88 8.20
N PHE A 119 -5.86 -8.44 7.84
CA PHE A 119 -5.62 -7.12 7.25
C PHE A 119 -6.42 -6.90 5.95
N ILE A 120 -6.48 -7.89 5.07
CA ILE A 120 -7.18 -7.77 3.79
C ILE A 120 -8.70 -7.68 4.02
N ARG A 121 -9.24 -8.48 4.92
CA ARG A 121 -10.67 -8.47 5.23
C ARG A 121 -11.12 -7.13 5.81
N MET A 122 -10.28 -6.48 6.61
CA MET A 122 -10.59 -5.17 7.18
C MET A 122 -10.82 -4.10 6.10
N HIS A 123 -10.16 -4.22 4.95
CA HIS A 123 -10.37 -3.33 3.79
C HIS A 123 -11.50 -3.80 2.86
N GLY A 124 -12.12 -4.93 3.14
CA GLY A 124 -13.18 -5.53 2.32
C GLY A 124 -14.51 -4.77 2.32
N ILE A 125 -14.61 -3.63 3.01
CA ILE A 125 -15.77 -2.72 3.02
C ILE A 125 -15.79 -1.78 1.81
N VAL A 126 -14.68 -1.62 1.12
CA VAL A 126 -14.56 -0.72 -0.05
C VAL A 126 -15.58 -1.15 -1.12
N GLY A 127 -16.36 -0.19 -1.61
CA GLY A 127 -17.39 -0.40 -2.62
C GLY A 127 -18.65 -1.12 -2.14
N LYS A 128 -18.84 -1.29 -0.83
CA LYS A 128 -20.04 -1.91 -0.24
C LYS A 128 -20.89 -0.92 0.53
N ASP A 129 -22.20 -1.16 0.53
CA ASP A 129 -23.11 -0.50 1.44
C ASP A 129 -22.91 -1.06 2.85
N ILE A 130 -22.53 -0.20 3.79
CA ILE A 130 -22.32 -0.56 5.19
C ILE A 130 -23.16 0.34 6.11
N LYS A 131 -23.58 -0.23 7.24
CA LYS A 131 -24.12 0.57 8.34
C LYS A 131 -22.94 1.05 9.19
N THR A 132 -22.87 2.35 9.42
CA THR A 132 -21.83 2.95 10.26
C THR A 132 -22.43 4.02 11.15
N THR A 133 -21.73 4.33 12.25
CA THR A 133 -22.05 5.48 13.10
C THR A 133 -21.57 6.74 12.39
N VAL A 134 -22.44 7.72 12.29
CA VAL A 134 -22.08 9.03 11.74
C VAL A 134 -21.92 9.99 12.92
N LEU A 135 -20.71 10.50 13.08
CA LEU A 135 -20.40 11.52 14.06
C LEU A 135 -20.61 12.91 13.43
N LYS A 136 -21.27 13.78 14.13
CA LYS A 136 -21.50 15.18 13.72
C LYS A 136 -20.89 16.12 14.74
N SER A 137 -20.09 17.04 14.26
CA SER A 137 -19.54 18.13 15.07
C SER A 137 -20.27 19.43 14.78
N GLU A 138 -20.63 20.19 15.79
CA GLU A 138 -21.31 21.48 15.67
C GLU A 138 -20.46 22.55 14.99
N ASN A 139 -19.12 22.46 15.17
CA ASN A 139 -18.15 23.42 14.62
C ASN A 139 -17.45 22.93 13.36
N GLY A 140 -17.81 21.74 12.83
CA GLY A 140 -17.22 21.16 11.66
C GLY A 140 -15.86 20.48 11.88
N TRP A 141 -15.37 20.44 13.13
CA TRP A 141 -14.13 19.75 13.54
C TRP A 141 -14.44 18.54 14.43
N TYR A 142 -13.75 17.45 14.20
CA TYR A 142 -13.83 16.24 15.00
C TYR A 142 -12.44 15.65 15.20
N ASN A 143 -12.10 15.34 16.44
CA ASN A 143 -10.84 14.67 16.77
C ASN A 143 -11.00 13.17 16.67
N VAL A 144 -10.64 12.59 15.52
CA VAL A 144 -10.73 11.13 15.31
C VAL A 144 -9.87 10.32 16.28
N CYS A 145 -8.87 10.94 16.89
CA CYS A 145 -8.02 10.26 17.86
C CYS A 145 -8.76 9.96 19.18
N GLU A 146 -9.85 10.65 19.49
CA GLU A 146 -10.66 10.34 20.68
C GLU A 146 -11.30 8.95 20.59
N GLU A 147 -11.61 8.47 19.38
CA GLU A 147 -12.14 7.12 19.14
C GLU A 147 -11.08 6.01 19.24
N LEU A 148 -9.79 6.39 19.23
CA LEU A 148 -8.67 5.46 19.31
C LEU A 148 -8.10 5.36 20.73
N ILE A 149 -8.60 6.19 21.65
CA ILE A 149 -8.16 6.18 23.04
C ILE A 149 -9.01 5.17 23.79
N ASP A 150 -8.42 4.05 24.17
CA ASP A 150 -8.95 3.16 25.17
C ASP A 150 -8.79 3.87 26.54
N GLU A 151 -9.89 4.14 27.24
CA GLU A 151 -9.88 4.91 28.50
C GLU A 151 -8.93 4.31 29.56
N GLU A 152 -8.56 3.04 29.43
CA GLU A 152 -7.64 2.33 30.32
C GLU A 152 -6.14 2.58 30.01
N ASN A 153 -5.79 3.17 28.85
CA ASN A 153 -4.41 3.27 28.35
C ASN A 153 -4.02 4.68 27.87
N ILE A 154 -4.38 5.74 28.58
CA ILE A 154 -3.85 7.07 28.28
C ILE A 154 -2.43 7.19 28.85
N PRO A 155 -1.35 7.19 28.02
CA PRO A 155 -0.04 7.55 28.52
C PRO A 155 -0.02 9.08 28.79
N PHE A 156 0.25 9.46 29.99
CA PHE A 156 0.51 10.84 30.40
C PHE A 156 1.91 11.29 29.97
#